data_c8652f1f8a9ad847129ea9306ec87602
#
_entry.id   c8652f1f8a9ad847129ea9306ec87602
#
_cell.length_a   1.000
_cell.length_b   1.000
_cell.length_c   1.000
_cell.angle_alpha   90.00
_cell.angle_beta   90.00
_cell.angle_gamma   90.00
#
_symmetry.space_group_name_H-M   'P 1'
#
loop_
_entity.id
_entity.type
_entity.pdbx_description
1 polymer ?
#
loop_
_entity_poly.entity_id
_entity_poly.type
_entity_poly.pdbx_seq_one_letter_code
_entity_poly.pdbx_strand_id
1 'polypeptide(L)'
;MAKQKTLSKTKSTTPTNQVDGVIESIGPQGQLITSIENGILVDAGQDESVSVMFGAHMTVGVYPEDHGQPDATLVASMGQSGFLEIEIVGVSISEMLGIKAGGPVSVTW
;
A
#
# COMPACT_ATOMS: atom_id res chain seq x y z
N MET A 1 -3.28 -18.72 29.52
CA MET A 1 -3.18 -18.74 28.57
C MET A 1 -3.16 -18.93 27.92
N ALA A 2 -3.44 -18.65 28.19
CA ALA A 2 -3.30 -18.60 27.17
C ALA A 2 -3.47 -18.58 26.44
N LYS A 3 -3.59 -18.25 26.90
CA LYS A 3 -3.54 -18.01 25.92
C LYS A 3 -3.39 -18.03 25.13
N GLN A 4 -3.48 -17.88 25.36
CA GLN A 4 -3.18 -17.65 24.30
C GLN A 4 -3.00 -17.88 23.62
N LYS A 5 -3.06 -17.91 24.13
CA LYS A 5 -2.74 -17.84 23.11
C LYS A 5 -2.63 -18.10 22.33
N THR A 6 -2.93 -18.13 22.66
CA THR A 6 -2.76 -18.09 21.54
C THR A 6 -2.76 -18.10 20.78
N LEU A 7 -2.87 -17.98 20.96
CA LEU A 7 -2.80 -17.71 19.96
C LEU A 7 -2.62 -17.74 19.21
N SER A 8 -2.61 -17.82 19.34
CA SER A 8 -2.41 -17.65 18.39
C SER A 8 -2.24 -17.59 17.80
N LYS A 9 -2.23 -17.57 17.86
CA LYS A 9 -2.10 -17.36 17.08
C LYS A 9 -1.88 -17.20 16.35
N THR A 10 -2.02 -17.46 16.43
CA THR A 10 -2.00 -17.16 15.69
C THR A 10 -1.47 -16.60 15.20
N LYS A 11 -1.46 -17.29 15.03
CA LYS A 11 -0.66 -16.25 14.63
C LYS A 11 -1.23 -14.87 14.97
N SER A 12 -0.40 -14.00 15.28
CA SER A 12 -0.89 -12.69 15.65
C SER A 12 -1.41 -11.92 14.44
N THR A 13 -2.48 -11.18 14.61
CA THR A 13 -3.02 -10.31 13.59
C THR A 13 -2.63 -8.85 13.82
N THR A 14 -1.94 -8.56 14.93
CA THR A 14 -1.50 -7.20 15.25
C THR A 14 -0.24 -6.89 14.46
N PRO A 15 -0.24 -5.86 13.60
CA PRO A 15 0.97 -5.49 12.87
C PRO A 15 2.04 -4.97 13.83
N THR A 16 3.29 -5.27 13.52
CA THR A 16 4.42 -4.83 14.31
C THR A 16 5.09 -3.60 13.73
N ASN A 17 4.76 -3.24 12.50
CA ASN A 17 5.37 -2.11 11.81
C ASN A 17 4.29 -1.20 11.25
N GLN A 18 4.59 0.08 11.25
CA GLN A 18 3.72 1.08 10.62
C GLN A 18 4.57 2.22 10.12
N VAL A 19 4.27 2.69 8.92
CA VAL A 19 4.86 3.90 8.38
C VAL A 19 3.75 4.77 7.82
N ASP A 20 3.85 6.06 8.10
CA ASP A 20 2.87 7.05 7.63
C ASP A 20 3.54 8.00 6.67
N GLY A 21 2.78 8.45 5.69
CA GLY A 21 3.24 9.42 4.71
C GLY A 21 2.05 10.15 4.11
N VAL A 22 2.32 10.78 2.97
CA VAL A 22 1.30 11.53 2.24
C VAL A 22 1.40 11.21 0.75
N ILE A 23 0.34 11.52 0.02
CA ILE A 23 0.38 11.50 -1.43
C ILE A 23 1.10 12.77 -1.85
N GLU A 24 2.33 12.60 -2.37
CA GLU A 24 3.19 13.72 -2.76
C GLU A 24 2.76 14.32 -4.09
N SER A 25 2.40 13.46 -5.03
CA SER A 25 2.06 13.90 -6.37
C SER A 25 1.23 12.85 -7.09
N ILE A 26 0.65 13.27 -8.20
CA ILE A 26 -0.09 12.38 -9.08
C ILE A 26 0.78 12.17 -10.32
N GLY A 27 1.04 10.91 -10.66
CA GLY A 27 1.88 10.57 -11.78
C GLY A 27 1.16 10.71 -13.13
N PRO A 28 1.89 10.51 -14.23
CA PRO A 28 1.34 10.75 -15.57
C PRO A 28 0.19 9.82 -15.95
N GLN A 29 0.06 8.68 -15.28
CA GLN A 29 -1.04 7.74 -15.53
C GLN A 29 -2.13 7.84 -14.46
N GLY A 30 -2.07 8.91 -13.64
CA GLY A 30 -3.02 9.10 -12.57
C GLY A 30 -2.71 8.31 -11.30
N GLN A 31 -1.56 7.61 -11.25
CA GLN A 31 -1.17 6.87 -10.06
C GLN A 31 -0.75 7.82 -8.95
N LEU A 32 -0.94 7.37 -7.71
CA LEU A 32 -0.60 8.15 -6.52
C LEU A 32 0.85 7.85 -6.16
N ILE A 33 1.68 8.88 -6.13
CA ILE A 33 3.09 8.76 -5.73
C ILE A 33 3.19 9.28 -4.31
N THR A 34 3.62 8.42 -3.39
CA THR A 34 3.63 8.77 -1.96
C THR A 34 4.99 9.24 -1.52
N SER A 35 5.08 9.72 -0.29
CA SER A 35 6.33 10.10 0.34
C SER A 35 7.05 8.93 1.01
N ILE A 36 6.48 7.73 0.97
CA ILE A 36 7.05 6.55 1.63
C ILE A 36 8.08 5.91 0.70
N GLU A 37 9.35 5.90 1.14
CA GLU A 37 10.44 5.36 0.33
C GLU A 37 10.36 3.83 0.24
N ASN A 38 10.67 3.30 -0.93
CA ASN A 38 10.64 1.85 -1.17
C ASN A 38 11.51 1.08 -0.18
N GLY A 39 12.65 1.64 0.20
CA GLY A 39 13.59 0.98 1.11
C GLY A 39 13.00 0.67 2.49
N ILE A 40 12.00 1.45 2.91
CA ILE A 40 11.34 1.23 4.19
C ILE A 40 10.44 -0.02 4.13
N LEU A 41 10.00 -0.39 2.93
CA LEU A 41 8.98 -1.40 2.74
C LEU A 41 9.53 -2.76 2.30
N VAL A 42 10.85 -2.95 2.34
CA VAL A 42 11.45 -4.18 1.80
C VAL A 42 11.00 -5.44 2.53
N ASP A 43 10.59 -5.30 3.80
CA ASP A 43 10.09 -6.43 4.59
C ASP A 43 8.57 -6.59 4.51
N ALA A 44 7.87 -5.66 3.87
CA ALA A 44 6.44 -5.78 3.68
C ALA A 44 6.16 -6.77 2.55
N GLY A 45 5.24 -7.69 2.78
CA GLY A 45 4.97 -8.76 1.83
C GLY A 45 3.81 -8.43 0.90
N GLN A 46 3.48 -9.42 0.09
CA GLN A 46 2.39 -9.30 -0.89
C GLN A 46 1.09 -9.91 -0.38
N ASP A 47 1.05 -10.28 0.89
CA ASP A 47 -0.11 -11.00 1.43
C ASP A 47 -1.01 -10.05 2.23
N GLU A 48 -2.09 -10.63 2.74
CA GLU A 48 -3.14 -9.87 3.41
C GLU A 48 -2.75 -9.39 4.81
N SER A 49 -1.55 -9.75 5.29
CA SER A 49 -1.05 -9.20 6.55
C SER A 49 -0.56 -7.76 6.38
N VAL A 50 -0.41 -7.30 5.14
CA VAL A 50 0.06 -5.95 4.84
C VAL A 50 -1.12 -5.11 4.40
N SER A 51 -1.35 -3.99 5.08
CA SER A 51 -2.43 -3.08 4.73
C SER A 51 -1.86 -1.74 4.28
N VAL A 52 -2.37 -1.24 3.16
CA VAL A 52 -2.03 0.08 2.64
C VAL A 52 -3.30 0.91 2.65
N MET A 53 -3.34 1.94 3.48
CA MET A 53 -4.51 2.79 3.64
C MET A 53 -4.23 4.17 3.05
N PHE A 54 -5.17 4.68 2.28
CA PHE A 54 -5.05 5.99 1.65
C PHE A 54 -6.43 6.65 1.64
N GLY A 55 -6.60 7.62 2.52
CA GLY A 55 -7.91 8.23 2.75
C GLY A 55 -8.87 7.20 3.31
N ALA A 56 -10.03 7.05 2.68
CA ALA A 56 -11.05 6.08 3.09
C ALA A 56 -10.89 4.74 2.36
N HIS A 57 -9.79 4.55 1.64
CA HIS A 57 -9.56 3.37 0.81
C HIS A 57 -8.45 2.51 1.39
N MET A 58 -8.43 1.23 1.01
CA MET A 58 -7.41 0.30 1.48
C MET A 58 -7.13 -0.75 0.40
N THR A 59 -5.88 -1.17 0.32
CA THR A 59 -5.50 -2.36 -0.43
C THR A 59 -4.54 -3.18 0.41
N VAL A 60 -4.29 -4.42 0.02
CA VAL A 60 -3.43 -5.33 0.78
C VAL A 60 -2.22 -5.70 -0.05
N GLY A 61 -1.09 -5.83 0.65
CA GLY A 61 0.17 -6.20 0.02
C GLY A 61 0.91 -5.03 -0.59
N VAL A 62 2.24 -5.14 -0.61
CA VAL A 62 3.13 -4.22 -1.33
C VAL A 62 3.88 -5.06 -2.35
N TYR A 63 3.73 -4.73 -3.61
CA TYR A 63 4.21 -5.53 -4.73
C TYR A 63 5.45 -4.92 -5.36
N PRO A 64 6.25 -5.70 -6.09
CA PRO A 64 7.32 -5.12 -6.89
C PRO A 64 6.74 -4.30 -8.04
N GLU A 65 7.55 -3.46 -8.63
CA GLU A 65 7.12 -2.57 -9.70
C GLU A 65 6.57 -3.34 -10.90
N ASP A 66 7.16 -4.49 -11.19
CA ASP A 66 6.76 -5.32 -12.32
C ASP A 66 5.76 -6.42 -11.93
N HIS A 67 4.79 -6.08 -11.10
CA HIS A 67 3.87 -7.03 -10.48
C HIS A 67 2.99 -7.82 -11.47
N GLY A 68 2.77 -7.30 -12.67
CA GLY A 68 2.00 -8.02 -13.69
C GLY A 68 0.53 -8.24 -13.38
N GLN A 69 -0.05 -7.45 -12.48
CA GLN A 69 -1.47 -7.59 -12.15
C GLN A 69 -2.36 -7.19 -13.32
N PRO A 70 -3.53 -7.81 -13.48
CA PRO A 70 -4.41 -7.52 -14.60
C PRO A 70 -5.06 -6.14 -14.50
N ASP A 71 -5.64 -5.69 -15.61
CA ASP A 71 -6.35 -4.43 -15.68
C ASP A 71 -7.43 -4.36 -14.60
N ALA A 72 -7.66 -3.15 -14.11
CA ALA A 72 -8.66 -2.82 -13.09
C ALA A 72 -8.32 -3.32 -11.69
N THR A 73 -7.11 -3.82 -11.47
CA THR A 73 -6.67 -4.24 -10.12
C THR A 73 -6.10 -3.03 -9.38
N LEU A 74 -6.53 -2.87 -8.13
CA LEU A 74 -5.97 -1.87 -7.21
C LEU A 74 -4.70 -2.45 -6.61
N VAL A 75 -3.56 -1.78 -6.80
CA VAL A 75 -2.24 -2.30 -6.41
C VAL A 75 -1.41 -1.20 -5.76
N ALA A 76 -0.76 -1.55 -4.65
CA ALA A 76 0.30 -0.73 -4.08
C ALA A 76 1.63 -1.41 -4.40
N SER A 77 2.58 -0.66 -4.95
CA SER A 77 3.84 -1.24 -5.40
C SER A 77 5.02 -0.32 -5.08
N MET A 78 6.21 -0.93 -5.06
CA MET A 78 7.45 -0.18 -4.94
C MET A 78 7.77 0.39 -6.33
N GLY A 79 7.40 1.65 -6.53
CA GLY A 79 7.38 2.26 -7.85
C GLY A 79 8.74 2.69 -8.38
N GLN A 80 8.77 3.03 -9.66
CA GLN A 80 9.99 3.52 -10.32
C GLN A 80 10.45 4.87 -9.78
N SER A 81 9.54 5.62 -9.16
CA SER A 81 9.88 6.90 -8.55
C SER A 81 10.83 6.76 -7.36
N GLY A 82 10.99 5.54 -6.84
CA GLY A 82 11.72 5.28 -5.59
C GLY A 82 10.82 5.29 -4.37
N PHE A 83 9.54 5.53 -4.57
CA PHE A 83 8.54 5.64 -3.50
C PHE A 83 7.39 4.68 -3.76
N LEU A 84 6.64 4.38 -2.70
CA LEU A 84 5.42 3.60 -2.82
C LEU A 84 4.46 4.32 -3.75
N GLU A 85 3.92 3.59 -4.72
CA GLU A 85 2.91 4.10 -5.65
C GLU A 85 1.66 3.25 -5.53
N ILE A 86 0.51 3.90 -5.69
CA ILE A 86 -0.79 3.23 -5.62
C ILE A 86 -1.50 3.48 -6.93
N GLU A 87 -1.96 2.42 -7.58
CA GLU A 87 -2.58 2.53 -8.89
C GLU A 87 -3.77 1.59 -9.03
N ILE A 88 -4.61 1.89 -10.00
CA ILE A 88 -5.53 0.89 -10.56
C ILE A 88 -5.00 0.65 -11.97
N VAL A 89 -4.65 -0.61 -12.25
CA VAL A 89 -3.99 -0.94 -13.52
C VAL A 89 -4.89 -0.55 -14.69
N GLY A 90 -4.35 0.26 -15.59
CA GLY A 90 -5.04 0.65 -16.81
C GLY A 90 -5.98 1.85 -16.69
N VAL A 91 -6.18 2.40 -15.48
CA VAL A 91 -7.04 3.57 -15.30
C VAL A 91 -6.40 4.55 -14.32
N SER A 92 -6.83 5.80 -14.40
CA SER A 92 -6.35 6.82 -13.46
C SER A 92 -7.07 6.67 -12.12
N ILE A 93 -6.35 6.21 -11.09
CA ILE A 93 -6.94 6.08 -9.76
C ILE A 93 -7.30 7.47 -9.20
N SER A 94 -6.47 8.48 -9.50
CA SER A 94 -6.74 9.84 -9.08
C SER A 94 -8.09 10.33 -9.59
N GLU A 95 -8.37 10.12 -10.87
CA GLU A 95 -9.63 10.54 -11.45
C GLU A 95 -10.81 9.68 -10.99
N MET A 96 -10.61 8.37 -10.96
CA MET A 96 -11.69 7.46 -10.59
C MET A 96 -12.17 7.65 -9.17
N LEU A 97 -11.25 7.87 -8.23
CA LEU A 97 -11.58 8.01 -6.82
C LEU A 97 -11.60 9.45 -6.34
N GLY A 98 -11.26 10.40 -7.22
CA GLY A 98 -11.25 11.82 -6.85
C GLY A 98 -10.15 12.17 -5.86
N ILE A 99 -9.01 11.48 -5.92
CA ILE A 99 -7.93 11.66 -4.95
C ILE A 99 -6.93 12.66 -5.47
N LYS A 100 -6.48 13.54 -4.57
CA LYS A 100 -5.52 14.59 -4.87
C LYS A 100 -4.29 14.45 -3.99
N ALA A 101 -3.21 15.14 -4.38
CA ALA A 101 -2.01 15.21 -3.55
C ALA A 101 -2.33 15.83 -2.19
N GLY A 102 -1.58 15.42 -1.17
CA GLY A 102 -1.70 15.92 0.19
C GLY A 102 -2.44 15.00 1.14
N GLY A 103 -3.15 14.00 0.64
CA GLY A 103 -3.88 13.08 1.50
C GLY A 103 -2.97 12.10 2.24
N PRO A 104 -3.42 11.55 3.36
CA PRO A 104 -2.60 10.64 4.17
C PRO A 104 -2.50 9.25 3.56
N VAL A 105 -1.36 8.60 3.78
CA VAL A 105 -1.11 7.20 3.41
C VAL A 105 -0.46 6.53 4.61
N SER A 106 -0.86 5.29 4.88
CA SER A 106 -0.29 4.52 5.98
C SER A 106 -0.13 3.08 5.55
N VAL A 107 1.01 2.48 5.86
CA VAL A 107 1.28 1.07 5.59
C VAL A 107 1.57 0.38 6.92
N THR A 108 0.89 -0.74 7.16
CA THR A 108 1.11 -1.56 8.36
C THR A 108 1.38 -2.99 7.95
N TRP A 109 2.35 -3.61 8.64
CA TRP A 109 2.69 -5.01 8.38
C TRP A 109 3.34 -5.68 9.58
#